data_673db43158f7add7659bbc8606816256
#
_entry.id   673db43158f7add7659bbc8606816256
#
_cell.length_a   1.000
_cell.length_b   1.000
_cell.length_c   1.000
_cell.angle_alpha   90.00
_cell.angle_beta   90.00
_cell.angle_gamma   90.00
#
_symmetry.space_group_name_H-M   'P 1'
#
loop_
_entity.id
_entity.type
_entity.pdbx_description
1 polymer ?
#
loop_
_entity_poly.entity_id
_entity_poly.type
_entity_poly.pdbx_seq_one_letter_code
_entity_poly.pdbx_strand_id
1 'polypeptide(L)'
;MQQFERRSIVNGAFLKRHVGQNISIHLKVDRAADGCKTFSGKTTDGVTVQVILSEPLNGACTGWVEVIGVAAPNDSVRCKQIITYFSAGDKMENFDVDGHNMLCTLLSVYWYKYFSVIIHSFSCKVTSNSSHNMRQHSNATP
;
A
#
# COMPACT_ATOMS: atom_id res chain seq x y z
N MET A 1 -12.97 13.18 -12.25
CA MET A 1 -11.56 13.11 -11.81
C MET A 1 -11.36 11.87 -10.97
N GLN A 2 -10.56 10.95 -11.42
CA GLN A 2 -10.13 9.84 -10.57
C GLN A 2 -9.19 10.43 -9.51
N GLN A 3 -9.63 10.42 -8.27
CA GLN A 3 -8.77 10.75 -7.15
C GLN A 3 -7.71 9.66 -7.04
N PHE A 4 -6.45 10.04 -7.22
CA PHE A 4 -5.33 9.12 -7.05
C PHE A 4 -5.17 8.81 -5.57
N GLU A 5 -5.75 7.70 -5.12
CA GLU A 5 -5.60 7.25 -3.74
C GLU A 5 -4.17 6.73 -3.52
N ARG A 6 -3.48 7.36 -2.60
CA ARG A 6 -2.14 6.95 -2.18
C ARG A 6 -2.21 5.60 -1.48
N ARG A 7 -1.39 4.64 -1.92
CA ARG A 7 -1.31 3.32 -1.34
C ARG A 7 0.12 2.93 -1.03
N SER A 8 0.32 2.17 0.05
CA SER A 8 1.62 1.65 0.44
C SER A 8 1.76 0.20 -0.04
N ILE A 9 2.91 -0.13 -0.64
CA ILE A 9 3.25 -1.51 -1.00
C ILE A 9 3.76 -2.19 0.27
N VAL A 10 3.12 -3.29 0.66
CA VAL A 10 3.43 -4.03 1.90
C VAL A 10 3.52 -5.53 1.65
N ASN A 11 4.25 -6.22 2.53
CA ASN A 11 4.20 -7.67 2.68
C ASN A 11 3.54 -8.04 4.02
N GLY A 12 3.55 -9.32 4.40
CA GLY A 12 2.90 -9.78 5.63
C GLY A 12 3.44 -9.13 6.90
N ALA A 13 4.74 -8.91 6.98
CA ALA A 13 5.39 -8.30 8.16
C ALA A 13 4.94 -6.85 8.39
N PHE A 14 4.68 -6.10 7.33
CA PHE A 14 4.31 -4.69 7.41
C PHE A 14 2.80 -4.44 7.41
N LEU A 15 2.00 -5.45 7.07
CA LEU A 15 0.54 -5.34 6.99
C LEU A 15 -0.08 -4.80 8.29
N LYS A 16 0.37 -5.30 9.43
CA LYS A 16 -0.17 -4.91 10.76
C LYS A 16 0.04 -3.44 11.09
N ARG A 17 1.07 -2.81 10.53
CA ARG A 17 1.36 -1.38 10.74
C ARG A 17 0.48 -0.45 9.92
N HIS A 18 -0.22 -0.99 8.92
CA HIS A 18 -1.02 -0.22 7.96
C HIS A 18 -2.52 -0.44 8.12
N VAL A 19 -2.98 -1.02 9.24
CA VAL A 19 -4.41 -1.25 9.48
C VAL A 19 -5.20 0.06 9.35
N GLY A 20 -6.26 0.03 8.55
CA GLY A 20 -7.07 1.19 8.22
C GLY A 20 -6.54 2.05 7.05
N GLN A 21 -5.38 1.71 6.48
CA GLN A 21 -4.75 2.44 5.38
C GLN A 21 -4.90 1.69 4.06
N ASN A 22 -4.85 2.45 2.96
CA ASN A 22 -4.82 1.87 1.62
C ASN A 22 -3.47 1.22 1.35
N ILE A 23 -3.50 -0.04 0.94
CA ILE A 23 -2.33 -0.86 0.66
C ILE A 23 -2.44 -1.58 -0.67
N SER A 24 -1.28 -1.98 -1.18
CA SER A 24 -1.11 -2.95 -2.26
C SER A 24 -0.28 -4.11 -1.72
N ILE A 25 -0.80 -5.32 -1.82
CA ILE A 25 -0.15 -6.54 -1.35
C ILE A 25 -0.17 -7.61 -2.43
N HIS A 26 0.95 -8.29 -2.61
CA HIS A 26 1.07 -9.41 -3.53
C HIS A 26 0.85 -10.73 -2.81
N LEU A 27 -0.08 -11.53 -3.31
CA LEU A 27 -0.46 -12.80 -2.73
C LEU A 27 -0.35 -13.93 -3.75
N LYS A 28 0.19 -15.05 -3.32
CA LYS A 28 0.08 -16.31 -4.06
C LYS A 28 -1.18 -17.02 -3.61
N VAL A 29 -2.13 -17.16 -4.52
CA VAL A 29 -3.42 -17.81 -4.29
C VAL A 29 -3.34 -19.22 -4.85
N ASP A 30 -3.61 -20.23 -4.03
CA ASP A 30 -3.64 -21.62 -4.49
C ASP A 30 -4.84 -21.86 -5.39
N ARG A 31 -6.02 -21.47 -4.93
CA ARG A 31 -7.25 -21.48 -5.70
C ARG A 31 -8.34 -20.65 -5.03
N ALA A 32 -8.86 -19.67 -5.72
CA ALA A 32 -10.09 -18.98 -5.32
C ALA A 32 -11.19 -19.35 -6.31
N ALA A 33 -12.31 -19.84 -5.79
CA ALA A 33 -13.44 -20.24 -6.60
C ALA A 33 -14.20 -19.04 -7.15
N ASP A 34 -14.79 -19.22 -8.33
CA ASP A 34 -15.73 -18.24 -8.88
C ASP A 34 -16.90 -18.00 -7.91
N GLY A 35 -17.30 -16.76 -7.76
CA GLY A 35 -18.40 -16.37 -6.87
C GLY A 35 -18.08 -16.33 -5.37
N CYS A 36 -16.84 -16.61 -4.95
CA CYS A 36 -16.47 -16.49 -3.54
C CYS A 36 -16.41 -15.03 -3.10
N LYS A 37 -16.73 -14.78 -1.83
CA LYS A 37 -16.62 -13.46 -1.20
C LYS A 37 -15.36 -13.31 -0.35
N THR A 38 -14.71 -14.42 -0.03
CA THR A 38 -13.47 -14.45 0.73
C THR A 38 -12.55 -15.51 0.16
N PHE A 39 -11.28 -15.21 0.12
CA PHE A 39 -10.24 -16.19 -0.18
C PHE A 39 -8.98 -15.89 0.62
N SER A 40 -8.04 -16.81 0.65
CA SER A 40 -6.76 -16.64 1.31
C SER A 40 -5.62 -16.81 0.32
N GLY A 41 -4.53 -16.10 0.58
CA GLY A 41 -3.30 -16.23 -0.16
C GLY A 41 -2.09 -16.05 0.76
N LYS A 42 -0.92 -16.46 0.28
CA LYS A 42 0.34 -16.28 0.99
C LYS A 42 1.10 -15.08 0.43
N THR A 43 1.58 -14.24 1.32
CA THR A 43 2.46 -13.13 0.99
C THR A 43 3.84 -13.60 0.53
N THR A 44 4.65 -12.69 0.03
CA THR A 44 6.03 -12.98 -0.38
C THR A 44 6.93 -13.42 0.78
N ASP A 45 6.59 -13.06 2.00
CA ASP A 45 7.26 -13.51 3.23
C ASP A 45 6.56 -14.67 3.95
N GLY A 46 5.60 -15.34 3.27
CA GLY A 46 4.97 -16.57 3.73
C GLY A 46 3.82 -16.42 4.72
N VAL A 47 3.35 -15.21 4.99
CA VAL A 47 2.21 -14.95 5.87
C VAL A 47 0.91 -15.22 5.13
N THR A 48 0.00 -15.96 5.75
CA THR A 48 -1.35 -16.17 5.20
C THR A 48 -2.22 -14.96 5.48
N VAL A 49 -2.78 -14.38 4.42
CA VAL A 49 -3.65 -13.21 4.47
C VAL A 49 -5.02 -13.58 3.94
N GLN A 50 -6.05 -13.17 4.66
CA GLN A 50 -7.43 -13.34 4.23
C GLN A 50 -7.89 -12.10 3.46
N VAL A 51 -8.44 -12.30 2.27
CA VAL A 51 -8.99 -11.25 1.43
C VAL A 51 -10.51 -11.28 1.51
N ILE A 52 -11.09 -10.14 1.87
CA ILE A 52 -12.54 -9.95 1.98
C ILE A 52 -12.99 -9.08 0.82
N LEU A 53 -13.88 -9.61 -0.01
CA LEU A 53 -14.40 -8.94 -1.19
C LEU A 53 -15.73 -8.25 -0.88
N SER A 54 -15.93 -7.05 -1.44
CA SER A 54 -17.22 -6.35 -1.40
C SER A 54 -18.26 -7.00 -2.33
N GLU A 55 -17.78 -7.50 -3.46
CA GLU A 55 -18.59 -8.21 -4.46
C GLU A 55 -18.03 -9.60 -4.69
N PRO A 56 -18.84 -10.59 -5.06
CA PRO A 56 -18.36 -11.94 -5.38
C PRO A 56 -17.29 -11.89 -6.47
N LEU A 57 -16.29 -12.76 -6.33
CA LEU A 57 -15.22 -12.88 -7.32
C LEU A 57 -15.80 -13.29 -8.68
N ASN A 58 -15.45 -12.58 -9.72
CA ASN A 58 -15.82 -12.89 -11.08
C ASN A 58 -14.71 -13.71 -11.74
N GLY A 59 -14.97 -15.01 -11.88
CA GLY A 59 -14.00 -15.98 -12.38
C GLY A 59 -13.08 -16.55 -11.29
N ALA A 60 -12.55 -17.74 -11.54
CA ALA A 60 -11.60 -18.37 -10.65
C ALA A 60 -10.25 -17.66 -10.71
N CYS A 61 -9.56 -17.57 -9.58
CA CYS A 61 -8.27 -16.91 -9.45
C CYS A 61 -7.23 -17.89 -8.89
N THR A 62 -6.07 -17.96 -9.52
CA THR A 62 -4.92 -18.78 -9.09
C THR A 62 -3.61 -18.06 -9.37
N GLY A 63 -2.56 -18.40 -8.62
CA GLY A 63 -1.22 -17.84 -8.81
C GLY A 63 -1.02 -16.49 -8.13
N TRP A 64 -0.07 -15.72 -8.62
CA TRP A 64 0.26 -14.41 -8.04
C TRP A 64 -0.74 -13.35 -8.48
N VAL A 65 -1.26 -12.63 -7.49
CA VAL A 65 -2.19 -11.52 -7.69
C VAL A 65 -1.77 -10.32 -6.85
N GLU A 66 -2.08 -9.13 -7.33
CA GLU A 66 -1.99 -7.91 -6.53
C GLU A 66 -3.38 -7.57 -5.99
N VAL A 67 -3.48 -7.46 -4.68
CA VAL A 67 -4.71 -7.03 -3.99
C VAL A 67 -4.53 -5.60 -3.54
N ILE A 68 -5.40 -4.72 -4.00
CA ILE A 68 -5.46 -3.32 -3.60
C ILE A 68 -6.69 -3.13 -2.72
N GLY A 69 -6.50 -2.58 -1.54
CA GLY A 69 -7.58 -2.37 -0.60
C GLY A 69 -7.13 -1.74 0.71
N VAL A 70 -7.93 -1.91 1.72
CA VAL A 70 -7.67 -1.39 3.07
C VAL A 70 -7.22 -2.53 3.98
N ALA A 71 -6.08 -2.36 4.62
CA ALA A 71 -5.60 -3.31 5.61
C ALA A 71 -6.58 -3.39 6.80
N ALA A 72 -6.89 -4.59 7.22
CA ALA A 72 -7.79 -4.88 8.32
C ALA A 72 -7.08 -5.70 9.42
N PRO A 73 -7.64 -5.77 10.65
CA PRO A 73 -7.06 -6.57 11.71
C PRO A 73 -7.01 -8.07 11.35
N ASN A 74 -6.15 -8.81 12.07
CA ASN A 74 -6.01 -10.27 11.94
C ASN A 74 -5.52 -10.73 10.56
N ASP A 75 -4.50 -10.07 10.03
CA ASP A 75 -3.90 -10.39 8.73
C ASP A 75 -4.96 -10.52 7.62
N SER A 76 -5.85 -9.54 7.55
CA SER A 76 -6.89 -9.48 6.54
C SER A 76 -6.84 -8.17 5.75
N VAL A 77 -7.42 -8.19 4.56
CA VAL A 77 -7.51 -7.03 3.66
C VAL A 77 -8.92 -6.94 3.11
N ARG A 78 -9.52 -5.77 3.21
CA ARG A 78 -10.78 -5.44 2.52
C ARG A 78 -10.45 -5.00 1.10
N CYS A 79 -10.69 -5.89 0.16
CA CYS A 79 -10.31 -5.70 -1.23
C CYS A 79 -11.20 -4.67 -1.93
N LYS A 80 -10.56 -3.75 -2.63
CA LYS A 80 -11.21 -2.83 -3.59
C LYS A 80 -10.99 -3.28 -5.02
N GLN A 81 -9.81 -3.82 -5.32
CA GLN A 81 -9.42 -4.25 -6.67
C GLN A 81 -8.44 -5.41 -6.61
N ILE A 82 -8.58 -6.34 -7.53
CA ILE A 82 -7.62 -7.42 -7.76
C ILE A 82 -7.02 -7.25 -9.16
N ILE A 83 -5.71 -7.29 -9.24
CA ILE A 83 -4.97 -7.32 -10.50
C ILE A 83 -4.35 -8.71 -10.63
N THR A 84 -4.79 -9.44 -11.64
CA THR A 84 -4.20 -10.72 -12.01
C THR A 84 -3.15 -10.47 -13.08
N TYR A 85 -1.92 -10.93 -12.84
CA TYR A 85 -0.83 -10.70 -13.78
C TYR A 85 -0.86 -11.62 -15.00
N PHE A 86 -1.71 -12.66 -14.96
CA PHE A 86 -1.73 -13.69 -16.01
C PHE A 86 -3.14 -14.12 -16.39
N SER A 87 -3.36 -14.22 -17.70
CA SER A 87 -4.49 -14.94 -18.27
C SER A 87 -4.30 -16.44 -18.07
N ALA A 88 -5.39 -17.18 -17.92
CA ALA A 88 -5.37 -18.63 -17.77
C ALA A 88 -4.58 -19.27 -18.92
N GLY A 89 -3.37 -19.73 -18.65
CA GLY A 89 -2.48 -20.35 -19.63
C GLY A 89 -1.03 -19.91 -19.59
N ASP A 90 -0.72 -18.74 -19.04
CA ASP A 90 0.65 -18.27 -18.92
C ASP A 90 1.29 -18.80 -17.63
N LYS A 91 2.21 -19.71 -17.79
CA LYS A 91 3.06 -20.20 -16.68
C LYS A 91 4.11 -19.16 -16.35
N MET A 92 3.77 -18.20 -15.50
CA MET A 92 4.83 -17.40 -14.88
C MET A 92 5.14 -17.97 -13.49
N GLU A 93 6.07 -18.89 -13.50
CA GLU A 93 6.59 -19.51 -12.28
C GLU A 93 7.60 -18.61 -11.54
N ASN A 94 8.00 -17.47 -12.12
CA ASN A 94 9.12 -16.66 -11.67
C ASN A 94 8.68 -15.27 -11.17
N PHE A 95 7.84 -15.22 -10.13
CA PHE A 95 7.70 -13.99 -9.37
C PHE A 95 8.92 -13.84 -8.45
N ASP A 96 9.61 -12.69 -8.54
CA ASP A 96 10.78 -12.40 -7.70
C ASP A 96 10.33 -12.08 -6.25
N VAL A 97 10.16 -13.12 -5.47
CA VAL A 97 9.73 -13.06 -4.07
C VAL A 97 10.74 -12.31 -3.21
N ASP A 98 12.01 -12.59 -3.38
CA ASP A 98 13.08 -11.97 -2.58
C ASP A 98 13.23 -10.49 -2.92
N GLY A 99 13.19 -10.13 -4.19
CA GLY A 99 13.20 -8.75 -4.64
C GLY A 99 12.00 -7.95 -4.13
N HIS A 100 10.81 -8.54 -4.12
CA HIS A 100 9.62 -7.90 -3.56
C HIS A 100 9.73 -7.68 -2.05
N ASN A 101 10.22 -8.65 -1.29
CA ASN A 101 10.46 -8.50 0.15
C ASN A 101 11.51 -7.43 0.45
N MET A 102 12.58 -7.37 -0.34
CA MET A 102 13.58 -6.31 -0.25
C MET A 102 12.97 -4.94 -0.53
N LEU A 103 12.14 -4.81 -1.57
CA LEU A 103 11.43 -3.57 -1.89
C LEU A 103 10.53 -3.12 -0.74
N CYS A 104 9.73 -4.00 -0.16
CA CYS A 104 8.87 -3.69 0.99
C CYS A 104 9.68 -3.21 2.20
N THR A 105 10.80 -3.86 2.47
CA THR A 105 11.71 -3.47 3.55
C THR A 105 12.31 -2.09 3.31
N LEU A 106 12.82 -1.84 2.12
CA LEU A 106 13.37 -0.54 1.72
C LEU A 106 12.33 0.57 1.83
N LEU A 107 11.13 0.36 1.31
CA LEU A 107 10.05 1.35 1.38
C LEU A 107 9.63 1.63 2.82
N SER A 108 9.60 0.63 3.69
CA SER A 108 9.23 0.82 5.10
C SER A 108 10.27 1.60 5.89
N VAL A 109 11.57 1.38 5.63
CA VAL A 109 12.67 2.04 6.34
C VAL A 109 12.96 3.42 5.78
N TYR A 110 13.10 3.56 4.46
CA TYR A 110 13.45 4.82 3.82
C TYR A 110 12.30 5.81 3.77
N TRP A 111 11.08 5.34 3.57
CA TRP A 111 9.90 6.18 3.58
C TRP A 111 9.73 6.91 4.92
N TYR A 112 9.94 6.21 6.02
CA TYR A 112 9.86 6.80 7.36
C TYR A 112 10.93 7.89 7.58
N LYS A 113 12.17 7.63 7.15
CA LYS A 113 13.26 8.61 7.24
C LYS A 113 13.03 9.82 6.33
N TYR A 114 12.65 9.62 5.09
CA TYR A 114 12.41 10.73 4.15
C TYR A 114 11.19 11.57 4.54
N PHE A 115 10.13 10.96 4.99
CA PHE A 115 8.93 11.67 5.41
C PHE A 115 9.19 12.55 6.64
N SER A 116 9.98 12.08 7.60
CA SER A 116 10.42 12.84 8.77
C SER A 116 11.26 14.06 8.36
N VAL A 117 12.20 13.90 7.44
CA VAL A 117 13.06 14.99 6.94
C VAL A 117 12.26 16.01 6.13
N ILE A 118 11.35 15.57 5.25
CA ILE A 118 10.52 16.47 4.44
C ILE A 118 9.56 17.28 5.32
N ILE A 119 8.91 16.69 6.32
CA ILE A 119 8.04 17.41 7.26
C ILE A 119 8.85 18.42 8.07
N HIS A 120 10.06 18.07 8.52
CA HIS A 120 10.92 18.99 9.26
C HIS A 120 11.38 20.19 8.40
N SER A 121 11.74 19.93 7.14
CA SER A 121 12.14 21.01 6.22
C SER A 121 10.96 21.90 5.81
N PHE A 122 9.75 21.37 5.72
CA PHE A 122 8.53 22.14 5.47
C PHE A 122 8.13 23.02 6.65
N SER A 123 8.23 22.50 7.87
CA SER A 123 7.97 23.26 9.10
C SER A 123 8.94 24.42 9.29
N CYS A 124 10.22 24.25 8.98
CA CYS A 124 11.21 25.33 9.02
C CYS A 124 10.97 26.44 7.98
N LYS A 125 10.46 26.11 6.79
CA LYS A 125 10.15 27.11 5.75
C LYS A 125 8.92 27.95 6.08
N VAL A 126 7.91 27.37 6.71
CA VAL A 126 6.70 28.10 7.13
C VAL A 126 7.00 29.10 8.25
N THR A 127 7.88 28.76 9.18
CA THR A 127 8.29 29.69 10.25
C THR A 127 9.19 30.83 9.75
N SER A 128 10.01 30.62 8.73
CA SER A 128 10.83 31.71 8.15
C SER A 128 10.01 32.71 7.32
N ASN A 129 8.94 32.27 6.65
CA ASN A 129 8.06 33.17 5.90
C ASN A 129 7.14 34.01 6.80
N SER A 130 6.74 33.52 7.95
CA SER A 130 5.92 34.29 8.88
C SER A 130 6.73 35.39 9.60
N SER A 131 8.02 35.19 9.84
CA SER A 131 8.88 36.19 10.44
C SER A 131 9.27 37.30 9.45
N HIS A 132 9.27 37.04 8.14
CA HIS A 132 9.56 38.05 7.12
C HIS A 132 8.38 39.02 6.87
N ASN A 133 7.14 38.52 7.03
CA ASN A 133 5.94 39.35 6.87
C ASN A 133 5.69 40.31 8.07
N MET A 134 6.17 40.02 9.25
CA MET A 134 6.05 40.90 10.41
C MET A 134 7.03 42.12 10.38
N ARG A 135 8.13 42.06 9.63
CA ARG A 135 9.09 43.14 9.53
C ARG A 135 8.70 44.24 8.53
N GLN A 136 7.75 44.00 7.65
CA GLN A 136 7.31 45.02 6.67
C GLN A 136 6.19 45.94 7.18
N HIS A 137 5.55 45.65 8.31
CA HIS A 137 4.48 46.48 8.87
C HIS A 137 4.95 47.56 9.87
N SER A 138 6.24 47.60 10.24
CA SER A 138 6.75 48.55 11.24
C SER A 138 7.35 49.82 10.65
N ASN A 139 7.35 50.03 9.32
CA ASN A 139 7.92 51.24 8.69
C ASN A 139 6.90 52.13 7.97
N ALA A 140 5.65 52.12 8.33
CA ALA A 140 4.65 53.07 7.84
C ALA A 140 4.15 53.94 8.99
N THR A 141 4.93 54.91 9.36
CA THR A 141 4.46 56.11 10.07
C THR A 141 4.89 57.33 9.28
N PRO A 142 3.95 58.23 8.97
CA PRO A 142 4.24 59.55 8.42
C PRO A 142 4.98 60.46 9.41
#